data_24fed7fa0775f39f61cddbae74b63a89
#
_entry.id   24fed7fa0775f39f61cddbae74b63a89
#
_cell.length_a   1.000
_cell.length_b   1.000
_cell.length_c   1.000
_cell.angle_alpha   90.00
_cell.angle_beta   90.00
_cell.angle_gamma   90.00
#
_symmetry.space_group_name_H-M   'P 1'
#
loop_
_entity.id
_entity.type
_entity.pdbx_description
1 polymer ?
#
loop_
_entity_poly.entity_id
_entity_poly.type
_entity_poly.pdbx_seq_one_letter_code
_entity_poly.pdbx_strand_id
1 'polypeptide(L)'
;EAIPVGICAVLQEQDLVVCHHRMIGWALSRGIPLDLLVAELMGKATGVCGGLAGEMHMQALQYGFAHSFQLVGTVVPVAAGVAWALKNYRRNGGIAVAVFGDAATANGQWHEGVNIAAVQKLPLLLVCENNHLAGNVRPEHYLPVATIAERAQGYHISACTVDGNDIEEVVKAAQWAVNYVRQNSVPFLLECDTT
;
A
#
# COMPACT_ATOMS: atom_id res chain seq x y z
N GLU A 1 4.34 6.66 11.57
CA GLU A 1 3.57 7.59 10.70
C GLU A 1 4.44 8.23 9.58
N ALA A 2 5.78 8.12 9.62
CA ALA A 2 6.65 8.64 8.56
C ALA A 2 6.35 8.01 7.19
N ILE A 3 6.00 6.70 7.17
CA ILE A 3 5.74 5.96 5.94
C ILE A 3 4.52 6.54 5.18
N PRO A 4 3.30 6.61 5.75
CA PRO A 4 2.15 7.16 5.02
C PRO A 4 2.34 8.62 4.61
N VAL A 5 2.92 9.45 5.48
CA VAL A 5 3.17 10.86 5.18
C VAL A 5 4.19 11.02 4.06
N GLY A 6 5.34 10.33 4.15
CA GLY A 6 6.41 10.43 3.17
C GLY A 6 6.00 9.90 1.79
N ILE A 7 5.29 8.77 1.73
CA ILE A 7 4.83 8.21 0.44
C ILE A 7 3.73 9.07 -0.16
N CYS A 8 2.72 9.48 0.61
CA CYS A 8 1.63 10.29 0.08
C CYS A 8 2.10 11.68 -0.40
N ALA A 9 3.16 12.23 0.18
CA ALA A 9 3.73 13.52 -0.25
C ALA A 9 4.23 13.51 -1.71
N VAL A 10 4.55 12.34 -2.28
CA VAL A 10 5.06 12.21 -3.65
C VAL A 10 4.03 11.62 -4.63
N LEU A 11 2.86 11.21 -4.12
CA LEU A 11 1.76 10.72 -4.97
C LEU A 11 1.03 11.88 -5.64
N GLN A 12 0.48 11.59 -6.82
CA GLN A 12 -0.35 12.50 -7.58
C GLN A 12 -1.84 12.24 -7.33
N GLU A 13 -2.69 13.17 -7.76
CA GLU A 13 -4.13 13.09 -7.57
C GLU A 13 -4.75 11.83 -8.20
N GLN A 14 -4.24 11.41 -9.36
CA GLN A 14 -4.73 10.22 -10.08
C GLN A 14 -4.25 8.89 -9.49
N ASP A 15 -3.32 8.88 -8.53
CA ASP A 15 -2.81 7.68 -7.89
C ASP A 15 -3.79 7.15 -6.84
N LEU A 16 -3.91 5.83 -6.77
CA LEU A 16 -4.88 5.17 -5.89
C LEU A 16 -4.18 4.28 -4.86
N VAL A 17 -4.53 4.49 -3.59
CA VAL A 17 -4.01 3.71 -2.46
C VAL A 17 -5.01 2.63 -2.07
N VAL A 18 -4.54 1.38 -1.95
CA VAL A 18 -5.22 0.25 -1.33
C VAL A 18 -4.43 -0.13 -0.08
N CYS A 19 -5.07 -0.09 1.08
CA CYS A 19 -4.39 -0.16 2.37
C CYS A 19 -4.89 -1.33 3.22
N HIS A 20 -4.09 -1.73 4.20
CA HIS A 20 -4.50 -2.63 5.27
C HIS A 20 -5.33 -1.88 6.33
N HIS A 21 -5.73 -2.60 7.38
CA HIS A 21 -6.62 -2.09 8.45
C HIS A 21 -6.03 -0.96 9.31
N ARG A 22 -4.71 -0.72 9.33
CA ARG A 22 -4.07 0.42 10.04
C ARG A 22 -3.96 1.63 9.12
N MET A 23 -5.08 2.10 8.60
CA MET A 23 -5.13 3.01 7.46
C MET A 23 -5.23 4.50 7.82
N ILE A 24 -5.35 4.87 9.10
CA ILE A 24 -5.66 6.26 9.52
C ILE A 24 -4.62 7.24 9.00
N GLY A 25 -3.33 6.95 9.16
CA GLY A 25 -2.24 7.79 8.65
C GLY A 25 -2.30 7.94 7.12
N TRP A 26 -2.61 6.87 6.40
CA TRP A 26 -2.78 6.89 4.94
C TRP A 26 -3.99 7.71 4.50
N ALA A 27 -5.13 7.55 5.19
CA ALA A 27 -6.36 8.29 4.91
C ALA A 27 -6.17 9.79 5.08
N LEU A 28 -5.57 10.21 6.20
CA LEU A 28 -5.25 11.61 6.47
C LEU A 28 -4.24 12.18 5.46
N SER A 29 -3.18 11.43 5.16
CA SER A 29 -2.14 11.86 4.21
C SER A 29 -2.65 11.95 2.77
N ARG A 30 -3.72 11.21 2.42
CA ARG A 30 -4.43 11.37 1.14
C ARG A 30 -5.43 12.53 1.14
N GLY A 31 -5.59 13.25 2.26
CA GLY A 31 -6.41 14.44 2.35
C GLY A 31 -7.88 14.19 2.70
N ILE A 32 -8.22 13.01 3.25
CA ILE A 32 -9.58 12.81 3.81
C ILE A 32 -9.75 13.77 4.99
N PRO A 33 -10.78 14.64 5.00
CA PRO A 33 -11.02 15.57 6.09
C PRO A 33 -11.20 14.85 7.43
N LEU A 34 -10.56 15.39 8.48
CA LEU A 34 -10.53 14.75 9.79
C LEU A 34 -11.92 14.56 10.39
N ASP A 35 -12.82 15.51 10.18
CA ASP A 35 -14.21 15.45 10.64
C ASP A 35 -15.00 14.30 9.98
N LEU A 36 -14.81 14.08 8.66
CA LEU A 36 -15.42 12.95 7.95
C LEU A 36 -14.85 11.62 8.40
N LEU A 37 -13.52 11.58 8.63
CA LEU A 37 -12.84 10.38 9.12
C LEU A 37 -13.32 10.01 10.54
N VAL A 38 -13.34 10.97 11.46
CA VAL A 38 -13.83 10.75 12.84
C VAL A 38 -15.30 10.36 12.85
N ALA A 39 -16.13 11.02 12.04
CA ALA A 39 -17.54 10.68 11.91
C ALA A 39 -17.73 9.22 11.44
N GLU A 40 -16.91 8.74 10.50
CA GLU A 40 -16.92 7.35 10.02
C GLU A 40 -16.57 6.38 11.16
N LEU A 41 -15.47 6.65 11.89
CA LEU A 41 -15.04 5.82 13.01
C LEU A 41 -16.08 5.76 14.15
N MET A 42 -16.87 6.82 14.30
CA MET A 42 -17.97 6.90 15.27
C MET A 42 -19.30 6.30 14.75
N GLY A 43 -19.33 5.75 13.55
CA GLY A 43 -20.55 5.20 12.93
C GLY A 43 -21.62 6.25 12.63
N LYS A 44 -21.23 7.48 12.31
CA LYS A 44 -22.15 8.57 11.99
C LYS A 44 -22.47 8.60 10.49
N ALA A 45 -23.73 8.90 10.16
CA ALA A 45 -24.16 9.03 8.76
C ALA A 45 -23.41 10.11 7.97
N THR A 46 -22.77 11.06 8.67
CA THR A 46 -21.92 12.09 8.07
C THR A 46 -20.49 11.61 7.78
N GLY A 47 -20.15 10.37 8.13
CA GLY A 47 -18.85 9.78 7.81
C GLY A 47 -18.62 9.61 6.32
N VAL A 48 -17.37 9.44 5.91
CA VAL A 48 -16.96 9.34 4.50
C VAL A 48 -17.62 8.17 3.75
N CYS A 49 -17.99 7.10 4.47
CA CYS A 49 -18.76 5.95 3.98
C CYS A 49 -20.14 5.83 4.64
N GLY A 50 -20.69 6.93 5.17
CA GLY A 50 -21.98 6.94 5.86
C GLY A 50 -21.98 6.23 7.20
N GLY A 51 -20.82 6.04 7.84
CA GLY A 51 -20.65 5.36 9.13
C GLY A 51 -20.76 3.82 9.06
N LEU A 52 -20.66 3.24 7.87
CA LEU A 52 -20.85 1.81 7.65
C LEU A 52 -19.54 1.02 7.50
N ALA A 53 -18.46 1.69 7.13
CA ALA A 53 -17.17 1.03 6.85
C ALA A 53 -16.26 0.94 8.07
N GLY A 54 -16.33 1.93 8.97
CA GLY A 54 -15.41 2.05 10.09
C GLY A 54 -13.95 2.17 9.62
N GLU A 55 -13.01 1.71 10.45
CA GLU A 55 -11.57 1.75 10.13
C GLU A 55 -11.17 0.75 9.04
N MET A 56 -11.78 -0.42 9.01
CA MET A 56 -11.24 -1.58 8.28
C MET A 56 -11.70 -1.71 6.83
N HIS A 57 -12.74 -0.99 6.41
CA HIS A 57 -13.35 -1.16 5.08
C HIS A 57 -13.66 0.18 4.40
N MET A 58 -12.88 1.21 4.75
CA MET A 58 -13.10 2.57 4.25
C MET A 58 -12.77 2.68 2.75
N GLN A 59 -13.56 3.49 2.05
CA GLN A 59 -13.38 3.85 0.66
C GLN A 59 -13.63 5.35 0.46
N ALA A 60 -12.72 6.03 -0.22
CA ALA A 60 -12.81 7.46 -0.50
C ALA A 60 -12.06 7.81 -1.79
N LEU A 61 -12.60 7.34 -2.93
CA LEU A 61 -11.96 7.47 -4.24
C LEU A 61 -11.68 8.91 -4.65
N GLN A 62 -12.50 9.86 -4.22
CA GLN A 62 -12.30 11.29 -4.47
C GLN A 62 -11.02 11.85 -3.84
N TYR A 63 -10.47 11.17 -2.85
CA TYR A 63 -9.18 11.50 -2.21
C TYR A 63 -8.05 10.55 -2.65
N GLY A 64 -8.28 9.70 -3.65
CA GLY A 64 -7.32 8.71 -4.08
C GLY A 64 -7.14 7.53 -3.10
N PHE A 65 -8.05 7.37 -2.13
CA PHE A 65 -8.07 6.25 -1.20
C PHE A 65 -9.09 5.20 -1.70
N ALA A 66 -8.57 4.15 -2.36
CA ALA A 66 -9.43 3.20 -3.06
C ALA A 66 -10.16 2.26 -2.10
N HIS A 67 -9.46 1.69 -1.12
CA HIS A 67 -10.08 0.81 -0.13
C HIS A 67 -9.11 0.45 1.00
N SER A 68 -9.64 0.11 2.19
CA SER A 68 -8.90 -0.56 3.25
C SER A 68 -9.46 -1.96 3.53
N PHE A 69 -8.58 -2.89 3.96
CA PHE A 69 -8.95 -4.29 4.18
C PHE A 69 -8.47 -4.80 5.52
N GLN A 70 -9.32 -5.55 6.20
CA GLN A 70 -8.94 -6.34 7.37
C GLN A 70 -8.22 -7.64 6.97
N LEU A 71 -8.59 -8.23 5.84
CA LEU A 71 -8.03 -9.51 5.39
C LEU A 71 -6.57 -9.35 4.96
N VAL A 72 -5.68 -9.99 5.72
CA VAL A 72 -4.23 -9.96 5.46
C VAL A 72 -3.91 -10.63 4.12
N GLY A 73 -3.11 -9.94 3.29
CA GLY A 73 -2.72 -10.42 1.96
C GLY A 73 -3.65 -10.01 0.81
N THR A 74 -4.93 -9.71 1.08
CA THR A 74 -5.93 -9.35 0.05
C THR A 74 -5.65 -8.01 -0.63
N VAL A 75 -4.95 -7.11 0.04
CA VAL A 75 -4.59 -5.79 -0.48
C VAL A 75 -3.89 -5.90 -1.85
N VAL A 76 -2.96 -6.84 -1.99
CA VAL A 76 -2.10 -6.91 -3.19
C VAL A 76 -2.86 -7.32 -4.45
N PRO A 77 -3.67 -8.40 -4.49
CA PRO A 77 -4.43 -8.73 -5.69
C PRO A 77 -5.48 -7.67 -6.03
N VAL A 78 -6.09 -7.00 -5.03
CA VAL A 78 -7.02 -5.90 -5.30
C VAL A 78 -6.28 -4.70 -5.89
N ALA A 79 -5.13 -4.31 -5.34
CA ALA A 79 -4.31 -3.23 -5.88
C ALA A 79 -3.79 -3.56 -7.28
N ALA A 80 -3.48 -4.83 -7.58
CA ALA A 80 -3.14 -5.27 -8.93
C ALA A 80 -4.31 -5.04 -9.90
N GLY A 81 -5.55 -5.33 -9.48
CA GLY A 81 -6.75 -5.01 -10.25
C GLY A 81 -6.93 -3.51 -10.49
N VAL A 82 -6.68 -2.69 -9.46
CA VAL A 82 -6.69 -1.21 -9.57
C VAL A 82 -5.61 -0.74 -10.55
N ALA A 83 -4.38 -1.23 -10.44
CA ALA A 83 -3.28 -0.90 -11.35
C ALA A 83 -3.60 -1.30 -12.79
N TRP A 84 -4.23 -2.46 -12.98
CA TRP A 84 -4.68 -2.92 -14.29
C TRP A 84 -5.73 -1.97 -14.90
N ALA A 85 -6.68 -1.51 -14.10
CA ALA A 85 -7.70 -0.55 -14.53
C ALA A 85 -7.09 0.82 -14.87
N LEU A 86 -6.13 1.31 -14.07
CA LEU A 86 -5.41 2.55 -14.35
C LEU A 86 -4.65 2.46 -15.68
N LYS A 87 -3.96 1.34 -15.92
CA LYS A 87 -3.18 1.11 -17.14
C LYS A 87 -4.06 1.01 -18.39
N ASN A 88 -5.15 0.24 -18.33
CA ASN A 88 -5.90 -0.16 -19.53
C ASN A 88 -7.11 0.73 -19.82
N TYR A 89 -7.78 1.25 -18.79
CA TYR A 89 -9.00 2.06 -18.95
C TYR A 89 -8.75 3.55 -18.74
N ARG A 90 -8.21 3.96 -17.62
CA ARG A 90 -8.01 5.39 -17.33
C ARG A 90 -6.89 6.01 -18.15
N ARG A 91 -5.78 5.31 -18.35
CA ARG A 91 -4.63 5.72 -19.17
C ARG A 91 -4.12 7.13 -18.87
N ASN A 92 -4.26 7.57 -17.61
CA ASN A 92 -3.91 8.92 -17.15
C ASN A 92 -2.53 9.00 -16.48
N GLY A 93 -1.73 7.92 -16.59
CA GLY A 93 -0.41 7.81 -15.94
C GLY A 93 -0.46 7.57 -14.43
N GLY A 94 -1.63 7.29 -13.86
CA GLY A 94 -1.79 6.93 -12.45
C GLY A 94 -1.17 5.58 -12.12
N ILE A 95 -0.72 5.44 -10.88
CA ILE A 95 -0.23 4.18 -10.31
C ILE A 95 -1.14 3.72 -9.17
N ALA A 96 -1.13 2.43 -8.88
CA ALA A 96 -1.71 1.92 -7.65
C ALA A 96 -0.62 1.72 -6.60
N VAL A 97 -0.99 1.92 -5.33
CA VAL A 97 -0.14 1.65 -4.16
C VAL A 97 -0.83 0.59 -3.32
N ALA A 98 -0.15 -0.53 -3.08
CA ALA A 98 -0.60 -1.60 -2.19
C ALA A 98 0.16 -1.52 -0.88
N VAL A 99 -0.51 -1.22 0.23
CA VAL A 99 0.11 -1.10 1.56
C VAL A 99 -0.22 -2.33 2.39
N PHE A 100 0.79 -3.01 2.90
CA PHE A 100 0.64 -4.24 3.69
C PHE A 100 1.77 -4.38 4.73
N GLY A 101 1.52 -5.18 5.77
CA GLY A 101 2.56 -5.56 6.74
C GLY A 101 3.38 -6.77 6.27
N ASP A 102 4.54 -6.97 6.87
CA ASP A 102 5.48 -8.08 6.59
C ASP A 102 4.82 -9.46 6.61
N ALA A 103 3.96 -9.74 7.58
CA ALA A 103 3.24 -11.01 7.71
C ALA A 103 2.31 -11.30 6.52
N ALA A 104 1.84 -10.28 5.81
CA ALA A 104 1.01 -10.47 4.63
C ALA A 104 1.75 -11.24 3.53
N THR A 105 3.07 -11.16 3.50
CA THR A 105 3.92 -11.84 2.51
C THR A 105 3.99 -13.36 2.69
N ALA A 106 3.51 -13.90 3.80
CA ALA A 106 3.34 -15.34 4.02
C ALA A 106 1.99 -15.86 3.50
N ASN A 107 1.08 -14.99 3.07
CA ASN A 107 -0.24 -15.36 2.57
C ASN A 107 -0.21 -15.67 1.06
N GLY A 108 -0.91 -16.74 0.63
CA GLY A 108 -0.98 -17.14 -0.78
C GLY A 108 -1.49 -16.03 -1.71
N GLN A 109 -2.48 -15.25 -1.28
CA GLN A 109 -3.03 -14.15 -2.08
C GLN A 109 -1.99 -13.07 -2.39
N TRP A 110 -1.04 -12.80 -1.46
CA TRP A 110 0.06 -11.88 -1.70
C TRP A 110 0.91 -12.36 -2.88
N HIS A 111 1.30 -13.65 -2.86
CA HIS A 111 2.12 -14.27 -3.91
C HIS A 111 1.41 -14.24 -5.28
N GLU A 112 0.13 -14.58 -5.33
CA GLU A 112 -0.67 -14.55 -6.54
C GLU A 112 -0.80 -13.12 -7.10
N GLY A 113 -1.07 -12.14 -6.23
CA GLY A 113 -1.19 -10.74 -6.59
C GLY A 113 0.11 -10.14 -7.13
N VAL A 114 1.26 -10.43 -6.49
CA VAL A 114 2.58 -9.99 -6.97
C VAL A 114 2.91 -10.64 -8.31
N ASN A 115 2.66 -11.94 -8.46
CA ASN A 115 2.90 -12.65 -9.72
C ASN A 115 2.07 -12.05 -10.88
N ILE A 116 0.79 -11.80 -10.67
CA ILE A 116 -0.07 -11.15 -11.69
C ILE A 116 0.47 -9.77 -12.03
N ALA A 117 0.85 -8.97 -11.02
CA ALA A 117 1.38 -7.63 -11.24
C ALA A 117 2.67 -7.65 -12.08
N ALA A 118 3.58 -8.60 -11.79
CA ALA A 118 4.83 -8.77 -12.53
C ALA A 118 4.60 -9.21 -13.98
N VAL A 119 3.79 -10.27 -14.18
CA VAL A 119 3.49 -10.82 -15.52
C VAL A 119 2.78 -9.79 -16.41
N GLN A 120 1.82 -9.05 -15.86
CA GLN A 120 1.05 -8.03 -16.58
C GLN A 120 1.77 -6.67 -16.67
N LYS A 121 2.96 -6.54 -16.05
CA LYS A 121 3.73 -5.29 -15.99
C LYS A 121 2.84 -4.13 -15.52
N LEU A 122 2.23 -4.29 -14.33
CA LEU A 122 1.28 -3.31 -13.81
C LEU A 122 2.01 -2.16 -13.10
N PRO A 123 1.53 -0.91 -13.22
CA PRO A 123 2.08 0.23 -12.49
C PRO A 123 1.66 0.15 -11.01
N LEU A 124 2.30 -0.73 -10.25
CA LEU A 124 1.98 -1.05 -8.86
C LEU A 124 3.18 -0.82 -7.95
N LEU A 125 3.04 0.09 -7.01
CA LEU A 125 3.97 0.24 -5.89
C LEU A 125 3.50 -0.65 -4.74
N LEU A 126 4.32 -1.63 -4.39
CA LEU A 126 4.14 -2.52 -3.24
C LEU A 126 4.87 -1.91 -2.05
N VAL A 127 4.15 -1.49 -1.02
CA VAL A 127 4.71 -0.88 0.20
C VAL A 127 4.55 -1.85 1.36
N CYS A 128 5.66 -2.32 1.89
CA CYS A 128 5.69 -3.15 3.09
C CYS A 128 6.03 -2.31 4.32
N GLU A 129 5.10 -2.20 5.26
CA GLU A 129 5.37 -1.67 6.61
C GLU A 129 5.87 -2.83 7.48
N ASN A 130 7.20 -3.02 7.50
CA ASN A 130 7.82 -4.13 8.22
C ASN A 130 8.09 -3.73 9.67
N ASN A 131 7.19 -4.13 10.56
CA ASN A 131 7.33 -3.92 12.00
C ASN A 131 7.82 -5.15 12.75
N HIS A 132 8.27 -6.18 12.04
CA HIS A 132 8.78 -7.44 12.57
C HIS A 132 7.82 -8.19 13.51
N LEU A 133 6.50 -8.01 13.32
CA LEU A 133 5.48 -8.66 14.14
C LEU A 133 4.23 -9.04 13.35
N ALA A 134 3.86 -10.31 13.41
CA ALA A 134 2.54 -10.79 13.02
C ALA A 134 1.64 -10.89 14.26
N GLY A 135 1.02 -9.79 14.66
CA GLY A 135 0.38 -9.70 15.96
C GLY A 135 1.43 -9.85 17.08
N ASN A 136 1.46 -11.01 17.73
CA ASN A 136 2.44 -11.34 18.78
C ASN A 136 3.49 -12.38 18.33
N VAL A 137 3.52 -12.70 17.04
CA VAL A 137 4.42 -13.72 16.50
C VAL A 137 5.62 -13.04 15.83
N ARG A 138 6.84 -13.51 16.13
CA ARG A 138 8.08 -12.98 15.57
C ARG A 138 8.33 -13.50 14.15
N PRO A 139 9.10 -12.76 13.31
CA PRO A 139 9.32 -13.09 11.90
C PRO A 139 9.88 -14.49 11.65
N GLU A 140 10.75 -14.98 12.51
CA GLU A 140 11.37 -16.31 12.38
C GLU A 140 10.37 -17.48 12.33
N HIS A 141 9.12 -17.25 12.75
CA HIS A 141 8.06 -18.27 12.72
C HIS A 141 7.21 -18.24 11.43
N TYR A 142 7.35 -17.21 10.59
CA TYR A 142 6.55 -17.09 9.35
C TYR A 142 7.34 -16.59 8.14
N LEU A 143 8.57 -16.09 8.32
CA LEU A 143 9.43 -15.61 7.23
C LEU A 143 10.74 -16.41 7.18
N PRO A 144 11.11 -16.95 6.02
CA PRO A 144 12.40 -17.62 5.81
C PRO A 144 13.49 -16.67 5.30
N VAL A 145 13.19 -15.38 5.13
CA VAL A 145 14.08 -14.35 4.56
C VAL A 145 14.39 -13.28 5.60
N ALA A 146 15.55 -12.63 5.47
CA ALA A 146 15.94 -11.56 6.39
C ALA A 146 15.18 -10.26 6.10
N THR A 147 14.91 -9.97 4.82
CA THR A 147 14.15 -8.79 4.38
C THR A 147 13.03 -9.20 3.44
N ILE A 148 11.94 -8.44 3.43
CA ILE A 148 10.84 -8.67 2.49
C ILE A 148 11.28 -8.36 1.06
N ALA A 149 12.19 -7.41 0.88
CA ALA A 149 12.77 -7.05 -0.41
C ALA A 149 13.40 -8.27 -1.13
N GLU A 150 13.97 -9.23 -0.40
CA GLU A 150 14.52 -10.47 -1.00
C GLU A 150 13.46 -11.28 -1.76
N ARG A 151 12.19 -11.25 -1.34
CA ARG A 151 11.11 -11.98 -2.02
C ARG A 151 10.82 -11.45 -3.43
N ALA A 152 11.14 -10.18 -3.70
CA ALA A 152 10.95 -9.55 -5.00
C ALA A 152 11.71 -10.26 -6.12
N GLN A 153 12.87 -10.86 -5.79
CA GLN A 153 13.71 -11.57 -6.74
C GLN A 153 12.97 -12.76 -7.40
N GLY A 154 12.12 -13.46 -6.65
CA GLY A 154 11.31 -14.56 -7.15
C GLY A 154 10.31 -14.18 -8.25
N TYR A 155 10.01 -12.89 -8.38
CA TYR A 155 9.06 -12.32 -9.36
C TYR A 155 9.75 -11.45 -10.40
N HIS A 156 11.07 -11.33 -10.37
CA HIS A 156 11.86 -10.42 -11.21
C HIS A 156 11.39 -8.96 -11.13
N ILE A 157 10.99 -8.51 -9.95
CA ILE A 157 10.67 -7.10 -9.67
C ILE A 157 11.79 -6.47 -8.85
N SER A 158 12.00 -5.17 -9.08
CA SER A 158 12.97 -4.39 -8.30
C SER A 158 12.44 -4.09 -6.91
N ALA A 159 13.34 -4.04 -5.93
CA ALA A 159 13.01 -3.74 -4.54
C ALA A 159 14.12 -2.96 -3.84
N CYS A 160 13.76 -2.25 -2.76
CA CYS A 160 14.72 -1.71 -1.79
C CYS A 160 14.10 -1.69 -0.38
N THR A 161 14.98 -1.61 0.62
CA THR A 161 14.63 -1.44 2.03
C THR A 161 15.17 -0.11 2.53
N VAL A 162 14.37 0.61 3.33
CA VAL A 162 14.72 1.91 3.95
C VAL A 162 14.30 1.94 5.41
N ASP A 163 14.87 2.84 6.19
CA ASP A 163 14.39 3.14 7.53
C ASP A 163 13.00 3.84 7.44
N GLY A 164 11.96 3.11 7.81
CA GLY A 164 10.57 3.58 7.81
C GLY A 164 10.26 4.59 8.92
N ASN A 165 11.18 4.84 9.84
CA ASN A 165 11.06 5.85 10.89
C ASN A 165 11.68 7.20 10.47
N ASP A 166 12.57 7.19 9.46
CA ASP A 166 13.14 8.40 8.88
C ASP A 166 12.31 8.89 7.69
N ILE A 167 11.61 10.01 7.90
CA ILE A 167 10.72 10.58 6.86
C ILE A 167 11.49 11.05 5.63
N GLU A 168 12.73 11.52 5.78
CA GLU A 168 13.52 11.97 4.63
C GLU A 168 13.96 10.80 3.76
N GLU A 169 14.36 9.68 4.37
CA GLU A 169 14.67 8.45 3.65
C GLU A 169 13.44 7.91 2.94
N VAL A 170 12.31 7.85 3.64
CA VAL A 170 11.02 7.42 3.04
C VAL A 170 10.64 8.28 1.84
N VAL A 171 10.70 9.61 1.95
CA VAL A 171 10.37 10.53 0.83
C VAL A 171 11.31 10.32 -0.35
N LYS A 172 12.62 10.22 -0.13
CA LYS A 172 13.61 10.01 -1.20
C LYS A 172 13.37 8.68 -1.93
N ALA A 173 13.19 7.61 -1.18
CA ALA A 173 12.92 6.28 -1.74
C ALA A 173 11.58 6.22 -2.46
N ALA A 174 10.52 6.79 -1.87
CA ALA A 174 9.20 6.87 -2.47
C ALA A 174 9.21 7.66 -3.78
N GLN A 175 9.89 8.81 -3.81
CA GLN A 175 10.02 9.61 -5.04
C GLN A 175 10.66 8.82 -6.17
N TRP A 176 11.73 8.09 -5.86
CA TRP A 176 12.40 7.25 -6.84
C TRP A 176 11.50 6.09 -7.28
N ALA A 177 10.90 5.36 -6.34
CA ALA A 177 10.06 4.19 -6.62
C ALA A 177 8.79 4.56 -7.42
N VAL A 178 8.10 5.64 -7.04
CA VAL A 178 6.92 6.15 -7.77
C VAL A 178 7.29 6.53 -9.20
N ASN A 179 8.40 7.24 -9.41
CA ASN A 179 8.87 7.60 -10.74
C ASN A 179 9.23 6.36 -11.56
N TYR A 180 9.92 5.39 -10.95
CA TYR A 180 10.29 4.13 -11.60
C TYR A 180 9.05 3.36 -12.05
N VAL A 181 8.06 3.16 -11.17
CA VAL A 181 6.80 2.46 -11.47
C VAL A 181 6.03 3.17 -12.59
N ARG A 182 5.93 4.50 -12.52
CA ARG A 182 5.19 5.30 -13.49
C ARG A 182 5.84 5.29 -14.88
N GLN A 183 7.16 5.45 -14.95
CA GLN A 183 7.89 5.52 -16.23
C GLN A 183 7.98 4.17 -16.92
N ASN A 184 8.19 3.09 -16.16
CA ASN A 184 8.42 1.77 -16.73
C ASN A 184 7.14 0.91 -16.80
N SER A 185 6.06 1.33 -16.12
CA SER A 185 4.81 0.56 -16.01
C SER A 185 5.06 -0.88 -15.53
N VAL A 186 5.85 -1.02 -14.47
CA VAL A 186 6.18 -2.30 -13.84
C VAL A 186 6.05 -2.17 -12.31
N PRO A 187 5.83 -3.28 -11.59
CA PRO A 187 5.77 -3.21 -10.13
C PRO A 187 7.14 -2.97 -9.51
N PHE A 188 7.12 -2.37 -8.32
CA PHE A 188 8.29 -2.16 -7.46
C PHE A 188 7.91 -2.44 -6.01
N LEU A 189 8.81 -3.04 -5.22
CA LEU A 189 8.61 -3.28 -3.79
C LEU A 189 9.49 -2.37 -2.95
N LEU A 190 8.86 -1.52 -2.16
CA LEU A 190 9.49 -0.67 -1.16
C LEU A 190 9.19 -1.25 0.24
N GLU A 191 10.22 -1.76 0.88
CA GLU A 191 10.15 -2.19 2.27
C GLU A 191 10.58 -1.04 3.17
N CYS A 192 9.71 -0.67 4.11
CA CYS A 192 9.96 0.33 5.13
C CYS A 192 10.11 -0.39 6.47
N ASP A 193 11.35 -0.51 6.94
CA ASP A 193 11.67 -1.12 8.23
C ASP A 193 11.28 -0.17 9.36
N THR A 194 10.42 -0.61 10.28
CA THR A 194 9.86 0.26 11.33
C THR A 194 9.64 -0.50 12.64
N THR A 195 9.36 0.22 13.70
CA THR A 195 9.07 -0.33 15.05
C THR A 195 7.69 0.06 15.51
#